data_968faba6f69826075576955e6af6c4f0
#
_entry.id   968faba6f69826075576955e6af6c4f0
#
_cell.length_a   1.000
_cell.length_b   1.000
_cell.length_c   1.000
_cell.angle_alpha   90.00
_cell.angle_beta   90.00
_cell.angle_gamma   90.00
#
_symmetry.space_group_name_H-M   'P 1'
#
loop_
_entity.id
_entity.type
_entity.pdbx_description
1 polymer ?
#
loop_
_entity_poly.entity_id
_entity_poly.type
_entity_poly.pdbx_seq_one_letter_code
_entity_poly.pdbx_strand_id
1 'polypeptide(L)'
;MNGSCLEYIKSDCFRYKGNAALKTMILLYLKSSTFRWQVAFRLVHGSGTIKILGEIVWYLNLSRQRIQIEKRTSVGYGLYIAHGGPIVVNSSATIGNNCNLSQFTTIGANGGAKAATIGDNVYIGPGVW
;
A
#
# COMPACT_ATOMS: atom_id res chain seq x y z
N MET A 1 8.89 -2.72 -8.16
CA MET A 1 7.59 -3.16 -8.72
C MET A 1 7.75 -3.43 -10.21
N ASN A 2 7.49 -4.65 -10.64
CA ASN A 2 7.79 -5.12 -12.00
C ASN A 2 6.58 -5.17 -12.94
N GLY A 3 5.38 -4.82 -12.47
CA GLY A 3 4.15 -4.81 -13.25
C GLY A 3 3.58 -3.40 -13.44
N SER A 4 2.47 -3.30 -14.18
CA SER A 4 1.77 -2.03 -14.35
C SER A 4 1.06 -1.60 -13.07
N CYS A 5 0.86 -0.29 -12.89
CA CYS A 5 0.09 0.24 -11.75
C CYS A 5 -1.31 -0.40 -11.66
N LEU A 6 -1.95 -0.60 -12.81
CA LEU A 6 -3.30 -1.18 -12.86
C LEU A 6 -3.31 -2.63 -12.38
N GLU A 7 -2.30 -3.42 -12.70
CA GLU A 7 -2.19 -4.80 -12.21
C GLU A 7 -2.06 -4.84 -10.68
N TYR A 8 -1.24 -3.96 -10.12
CA TYR A 8 -1.13 -3.83 -8.66
C TYR A 8 -2.44 -3.40 -8.01
N ILE A 9 -3.11 -2.38 -8.57
CA ILE A 9 -4.41 -1.91 -8.05
C ILE A 9 -5.46 -3.02 -8.13
N LYS A 10 -5.52 -3.78 -9.23
CA LYS A 10 -6.42 -4.92 -9.37
C LYS A 10 -6.14 -6.00 -8.33
N SER A 11 -4.87 -6.33 -8.12
CA SER A 11 -4.48 -7.34 -7.12
C SER A 11 -4.83 -6.91 -5.69
N ASP A 12 -4.62 -5.65 -5.37
CA ASP A 12 -5.01 -5.09 -4.08
C ASP A 12 -6.54 -5.13 -3.91
N CYS A 13 -7.30 -4.72 -4.93
CA CYS A 13 -8.77 -4.79 -4.90
C CYS A 13 -9.29 -6.22 -4.70
N PHE A 14 -8.68 -7.19 -5.36
CA PHE A 14 -9.04 -8.60 -5.22
C PHE A 14 -8.94 -9.08 -3.76
N ARG A 15 -7.93 -8.61 -3.02
CA ARG A 15 -7.76 -8.93 -1.59
C ARG A 15 -8.92 -8.40 -0.73
N TYR A 16 -9.50 -7.26 -1.10
CA TYR A 16 -10.64 -6.68 -0.36
C TYR A 16 -11.97 -7.34 -0.73
N LYS A 17 -12.16 -7.72 -1.99
CA LYS A 17 -13.49 -8.03 -2.54
C LYS A 17 -13.63 -9.38 -3.24
N GLY A 18 -12.54 -10.11 -3.44
CA GLY A 18 -12.54 -11.37 -4.18
C GLY A 18 -12.73 -11.22 -5.69
N ASN A 19 -12.77 -9.98 -6.21
CA ASN A 19 -12.75 -9.69 -7.63
C ASN A 19 -12.13 -8.31 -7.89
N ALA A 20 -11.81 -8.02 -9.14
CA ALA A 20 -11.19 -6.76 -9.55
C ALA A 20 -11.93 -6.14 -10.74
N ALA A 21 -13.25 -6.31 -10.81
CA ALA A 21 -14.07 -5.64 -11.82
C ALA A 21 -14.01 -4.12 -11.64
N LEU A 22 -14.10 -3.38 -12.74
CA LEU A 22 -14.02 -1.92 -12.71
C LEU A 22 -15.04 -1.29 -11.74
N LYS A 23 -16.30 -1.77 -11.78
CA LYS A 23 -17.34 -1.34 -10.85
C LYS A 23 -16.93 -1.56 -9.39
N THR A 24 -16.35 -2.73 -9.08
CA THR A 24 -15.90 -3.07 -7.72
C THR A 24 -14.77 -2.15 -7.28
N MET A 25 -13.80 -1.89 -8.15
CA MET A 25 -12.69 -0.97 -7.84
C MET A 25 -13.19 0.46 -7.57
N ILE A 26 -14.13 0.96 -8.36
CA ILE A 26 -14.71 2.30 -8.18
C ILE A 26 -15.46 2.37 -6.85
N LEU A 27 -16.33 1.41 -6.55
CA LEU A 27 -17.09 1.38 -5.30
C LEU A 27 -16.16 1.25 -4.08
N LEU A 28 -15.14 0.42 -4.17
CA LEU A 28 -14.15 0.26 -3.10
C LEU A 28 -13.36 1.56 -2.88
N TYR A 29 -12.94 2.22 -3.95
CA TYR A 29 -12.25 3.51 -3.88
C TYR A 29 -13.10 4.57 -3.17
N LEU A 30 -14.40 4.62 -3.46
CA LEU A 30 -15.30 5.58 -2.82
C LEU A 30 -15.54 5.27 -1.33
N LYS A 31 -15.55 4.00 -0.94
CA LYS A 31 -15.90 3.56 0.42
C LYS A 31 -14.70 3.35 1.35
N SER A 32 -13.56 2.93 0.83
CA SER A 32 -12.39 2.57 1.63
C SER A 32 -11.29 3.62 1.52
N SER A 33 -10.99 4.25 2.65
CA SER A 33 -9.91 5.21 2.75
C SER A 33 -8.53 4.56 2.59
N THR A 34 -8.35 3.35 3.11
CA THR A 34 -7.09 2.60 2.97
C THR A 34 -6.85 2.19 1.53
N PHE A 35 -7.90 1.77 0.82
CA PHE A 35 -7.77 1.46 -0.60
C PHE A 35 -7.47 2.70 -1.46
N ARG A 36 -8.07 3.86 -1.14
CA ARG A 36 -7.69 5.14 -1.80
C ARG A 36 -6.21 5.45 -1.63
N TRP A 37 -5.69 5.26 -0.43
CA TRP A 37 -4.26 5.42 -0.16
C TRP A 37 -3.43 4.44 -1.02
N GLN A 38 -3.84 3.17 -1.08
CA GLN A 38 -3.14 2.16 -1.88
C GLN A 38 -3.16 2.52 -3.38
N VAL A 39 -4.29 2.97 -3.91
CA VAL A 39 -4.38 3.44 -5.30
C VAL A 39 -3.38 4.57 -5.56
N ALA A 40 -3.33 5.57 -4.68
CA ALA A 40 -2.36 6.66 -4.79
C ALA A 40 -0.91 6.13 -4.76
N PHE A 41 -0.61 5.23 -3.81
CA PHE A 41 0.71 4.59 -3.70
C PHE A 41 1.10 3.85 -4.98
N ARG A 42 0.17 3.14 -5.62
CA ARG A 42 0.45 2.43 -6.88
C ARG A 42 0.64 3.39 -8.05
N LEU A 43 -0.17 4.43 -8.16
CA LEU A 43 -0.12 5.40 -9.25
C LEU A 43 1.18 6.21 -9.27
N VAL A 44 1.77 6.56 -8.12
CA VAL A 44 3.05 7.29 -8.08
C VAL A 44 4.21 6.49 -8.66
N HIS A 45 4.08 5.18 -8.77
CA HIS A 45 5.05 4.29 -9.42
C HIS A 45 4.82 4.13 -10.93
N GLY A 46 3.80 4.77 -11.47
CA GLY A 46 3.55 4.82 -12.91
C GLY A 46 4.52 5.73 -13.65
N SER A 47 4.23 5.96 -14.91
CA SER A 47 4.99 6.86 -15.78
C SER A 47 4.10 7.92 -16.43
N GLY A 48 4.71 8.98 -16.94
CA GLY A 48 4.00 10.04 -17.67
C GLY A 48 2.85 10.65 -16.85
N THR A 49 1.70 10.78 -17.48
CA THR A 49 0.49 11.39 -16.89
C THR A 49 -0.05 10.61 -15.69
N ILE A 50 0.11 9.29 -15.70
CA ILE A 50 -0.31 8.42 -14.57
C ILE A 50 0.46 8.78 -13.31
N LYS A 51 1.76 9.00 -13.41
CA LYS A 51 2.59 9.42 -12.28
C LYS A 51 2.16 10.78 -11.75
N ILE A 52 1.89 11.75 -12.63
CA ILE A 52 1.43 13.09 -12.24
C ILE A 52 0.12 12.99 -11.48
N LEU A 53 -0.84 12.22 -11.99
CA LEU A 53 -2.11 11.96 -11.30
C LEU A 53 -1.87 11.31 -9.94
N GLY A 54 -0.97 10.34 -9.89
CA GLY A 54 -0.58 9.66 -8.66
C GLY A 54 -0.04 10.62 -7.61
N GLU A 55 0.82 11.54 -7.98
CA GLU A 55 1.37 12.56 -7.08
C GLU A 55 0.27 13.48 -6.52
N ILE A 56 -0.68 13.89 -7.35
CA ILE A 56 -1.81 14.71 -6.91
C ILE A 56 -2.67 13.92 -5.90
N VAL A 57 -3.06 12.70 -6.23
CA VAL A 57 -3.88 11.86 -5.36
C VAL A 57 -3.14 11.51 -4.07
N TRP A 58 -1.83 11.26 -4.15
CA TRP A 58 -0.96 11.04 -2.99
C TRP A 58 -0.99 12.22 -2.03
N TYR A 59 -0.74 13.42 -2.54
CA TYR A 59 -0.73 14.64 -1.75
C TYR A 59 -2.08 14.90 -1.05
N LEU A 60 -3.19 14.70 -1.76
CA LEU A 60 -4.54 14.87 -1.20
C LEU A 60 -4.88 13.83 -0.12
N ASN A 61 -4.23 12.68 -0.11
CA ASN A 61 -4.51 11.61 0.86
C ASN A 61 -3.53 11.55 2.05
N LEU A 62 -2.38 12.22 1.98
CA LEU A 62 -1.35 12.19 3.03
C LEU A 62 -1.86 12.59 4.42
N SER A 63 -2.72 13.59 4.50
CA SER A 63 -3.21 14.12 5.77
C SER A 63 -4.36 13.31 6.37
N ARG A 64 -4.99 12.46 5.58
CA ARG A 64 -6.20 11.71 5.99
C ARG A 64 -5.90 10.30 6.47
N GLN A 65 -4.74 9.78 6.11
CA GLN A 65 -4.32 8.43 6.47
C GLN A 65 -3.06 8.51 7.33
N ARG A 66 -3.08 7.90 8.48
CA ARG A 66 -1.91 7.77 9.32
C ARG A 66 -0.99 6.63 8.84
N ILE A 67 -0.89 6.47 7.52
CA ILE A 67 -0.04 5.47 6.88
C ILE A 67 1.21 6.15 6.36
N GLN A 68 2.34 5.83 6.98
CA GLN A 68 3.66 6.35 6.63
C GLN A 68 4.47 5.23 5.98
N ILE A 69 4.19 4.98 4.72
CA ILE A 69 5.00 4.11 3.86
C ILE A 69 5.50 5.00 2.74
N GLU A 70 6.81 5.17 2.67
CA GLU A 70 7.41 6.06 1.68
C GLU A 70 7.21 5.50 0.25
N LYS A 71 7.12 6.41 -0.73
CA LYS A 71 6.93 6.02 -2.14
C LYS A 71 7.99 5.05 -2.65
N ARG A 72 9.22 5.13 -2.18
CA ARG A 72 10.32 4.25 -2.59
C ARG A 72 10.30 2.87 -1.94
N THR A 73 9.43 2.63 -0.97
CA THR A 73 9.29 1.30 -0.35
C THR A 73 8.81 0.28 -1.37
N SER A 74 9.48 -0.85 -1.44
CA SER A 74 9.08 -1.94 -2.34
C SER A 74 7.94 -2.73 -1.72
N VAL A 75 6.80 -2.78 -2.39
CA VAL A 75 5.61 -3.51 -1.95
C VAL A 75 5.05 -4.34 -3.08
N GLY A 76 4.95 -5.65 -2.87
CA GLY A 76 4.45 -6.62 -3.84
C GLY A 76 2.94 -6.48 -4.15
N TYR A 77 2.43 -7.42 -4.94
CA TYR A 77 1.01 -7.51 -5.30
C TYR A 77 0.14 -7.87 -4.10
N GLY A 78 -1.12 -7.46 -4.13
CA GLY A 78 -2.12 -7.93 -3.18
C GLY A 78 -1.91 -7.42 -1.76
N LEU A 79 -1.48 -6.18 -1.59
CA LEU A 79 -1.43 -5.56 -0.28
C LEU A 79 -2.85 -5.40 0.27
N TYR A 80 -3.05 -5.75 1.54
CA TYR A 80 -4.32 -5.57 2.24
C TYR A 80 -4.12 -4.81 3.54
N ILE A 81 -4.78 -3.67 3.66
CA ILE A 81 -4.82 -2.85 4.86
C ILE A 81 -6.28 -2.76 5.31
N ALA A 82 -6.67 -3.63 6.25
CA ALA A 82 -8.06 -3.77 6.68
C ALA A 82 -8.59 -2.53 7.39
N HIS A 83 -7.80 -1.98 8.29
CA HIS A 83 -8.16 -0.86 9.13
C HIS A 83 -7.19 0.30 8.95
N GLY A 84 -7.72 1.49 8.79
CA GLY A 84 -6.90 2.70 8.83
C GLY A 84 -6.36 2.92 10.25
N GLY A 85 -5.19 3.52 10.34
CA GLY A 85 -4.55 3.82 11.61
C GLY A 85 -3.06 4.04 11.42
N PRO A 86 -2.34 4.34 12.48
CA PRO A 86 -0.90 4.50 12.39
C PRO A 86 -0.23 3.21 11.87
N ILE A 87 0.39 3.32 10.71
CA ILE A 87 1.27 2.30 10.13
C ILE A 87 2.53 3.03 9.70
N VAL A 88 3.67 2.58 10.19
CA VAL A 88 4.97 3.18 9.86
C VAL A 88 5.87 2.11 9.27
N VAL A 89 6.32 2.32 8.05
CA VAL A 89 7.27 1.40 7.38
C VAL A 89 8.46 2.19 6.87
N ASN A 90 9.63 1.79 7.32
CA ASN A 90 10.88 2.38 6.85
C ASN A 90 11.06 2.13 5.35
N SER A 91 11.55 3.11 4.64
CA SER A 91 11.71 3.07 3.18
C SER A 91 12.67 1.99 2.67
N SER A 92 13.57 1.50 3.50
CA SER A 92 14.47 0.39 3.15
C SER A 92 13.86 -0.99 3.37
N ALA A 93 12.63 -1.08 3.90
CA ALA A 93 11.91 -2.34 4.01
C ALA A 93 11.45 -2.84 2.63
N THR A 94 11.31 -4.14 2.53
CA THR A 94 10.67 -4.80 1.40
C THR A 94 9.49 -5.61 1.90
N ILE A 95 8.33 -5.45 1.26
CA ILE A 95 7.12 -6.20 1.57
C ILE A 95 6.79 -7.05 0.34
N GLY A 96 6.65 -8.35 0.54
CA GLY A 96 6.33 -9.31 -0.52
C GLY A 96 4.87 -9.24 -0.97
N ASN A 97 4.43 -10.30 -1.65
CA ASN A 97 3.07 -10.39 -2.21
C ASN A 97 2.07 -10.88 -1.17
N ASN A 98 0.81 -10.47 -1.32
CA ASN A 98 -0.32 -10.92 -0.50
C ASN A 98 -0.13 -10.69 1.01
N CYS A 99 0.52 -9.60 1.38
CA CYS A 99 0.74 -9.26 2.77
C CYS A 99 -0.43 -8.45 3.34
N ASN A 100 -0.70 -8.67 4.63
CA ASN A 100 -1.64 -7.86 5.40
C ASN A 100 -0.85 -6.97 6.36
N LEU A 101 -1.19 -5.69 6.40
CA LEU A 101 -0.71 -4.76 7.43
C LEU A 101 -1.90 -4.29 8.26
N SER A 102 -1.78 -4.47 9.57
CA SER A 102 -2.80 -3.99 10.51
C SER A 102 -2.40 -2.65 11.12
N GLN A 103 -3.34 -2.01 11.78
CA GLN A 103 -3.09 -0.76 12.49
C GLN A 103 -2.02 -0.91 13.59
N PHE A 104 -1.33 0.17 13.86
CA PHE A 104 -0.22 0.24 14.84
C PHE A 104 0.98 -0.65 14.48
N THR A 105 1.13 -1.02 13.22
CA THR A 105 2.33 -1.72 12.74
C THR A 105 3.50 -0.74 12.58
N THR A 106 4.66 -1.10 13.10
CA THR A 106 5.91 -0.36 12.86
C THR A 106 6.99 -1.31 12.33
N ILE A 107 7.48 -1.05 11.13
CA ILE A 107 8.63 -1.73 10.54
C ILE A 107 9.77 -0.72 10.46
N GLY A 108 10.61 -0.72 11.48
CA GLY A 108 11.73 0.21 11.63
C GLY A 108 13.04 -0.32 11.04
N ALA A 109 14.06 0.53 11.08
CA ALA A 109 15.45 0.15 10.85
C ALA A 109 16.27 0.63 12.03
N ASN A 110 17.30 -0.13 12.40
CA ASN A 110 18.18 0.22 13.52
C ASN A 110 19.51 0.75 13.01
N GLY A 111 19.88 1.96 13.47
CA GLY A 111 21.24 2.49 13.38
C GLY A 111 21.91 2.46 12.00
N GLY A 112 21.17 2.71 10.92
CA GLY A 112 21.71 2.67 9.54
C GLY A 112 21.66 1.29 8.89
N ALA A 113 21.19 0.27 9.59
CA ALA A 113 20.92 -1.04 8.98
C ALA A 113 19.69 -0.99 8.07
N LYS A 114 19.62 -1.93 7.13
CA LYS A 114 18.44 -2.15 6.30
C LYS A 114 17.26 -2.60 7.18
N ALA A 115 16.06 -2.10 6.91
CA ALA A 115 14.86 -2.59 7.55
C ALA A 115 14.53 -4.03 7.09
N ALA A 116 13.55 -4.64 7.75
CA ALA A 116 13.17 -6.02 7.49
C ALA A 116 12.72 -6.27 6.04
N THR A 117 13.00 -7.47 5.56
CA THR A 117 12.38 -8.03 4.36
C THR A 117 11.23 -8.94 4.81
N ILE A 118 10.02 -8.55 4.49
CA ILE A 118 8.80 -9.33 4.74
C ILE A 118 8.55 -10.20 3.49
N GLY A 119 8.41 -11.50 3.70
CA GLY A 119 8.13 -12.46 2.61
C GLY A 119 6.69 -12.36 2.09
N ASP A 120 6.32 -13.31 1.25
CA ASP A 120 4.96 -13.41 0.70
C ASP A 120 3.98 -14.01 1.71
N ASN A 121 2.70 -13.67 1.59
CA ASN A 121 1.60 -14.22 2.38
C ASN A 121 1.74 -14.00 3.90
N VAL A 122 2.41 -12.92 4.30
CA VAL A 122 2.61 -12.58 5.71
C VAL A 122 1.46 -11.74 6.22
N TYR A 123 0.93 -12.11 7.38
CA TYR A 123 -0.03 -11.32 8.15
C TYR A 123 0.70 -10.65 9.33
N ILE A 124 0.73 -9.33 9.31
CA ILE A 124 1.25 -8.53 10.42
C ILE A 124 0.05 -8.01 11.22
N GLY A 125 -0.11 -8.58 12.42
CA GLY A 125 -1.20 -8.25 13.32
C GLY A 125 -1.12 -6.84 13.89
N PRO A 126 -2.17 -6.39 14.61
CA PRO A 126 -2.17 -5.08 15.25
C PRO A 126 -1.07 -4.96 16.31
N GLY A 127 -0.41 -3.80 16.34
CA GLY A 127 0.57 -3.48 17.38
C GLY A 127 1.92 -4.20 17.25
N VAL A 128 2.23 -4.75 16.08
CA VAL A 128 3.54 -5.38 15.82
C VAL A 128 4.61 -4.30 15.56
N TRP A 129 5.75 -4.46 16.21
CA TRP A 129 6.94 -3.58 16.06
C TRP A 129 8.22 -4.33 16.38
#